data_c1dcfc18e55070948826d19c8699f2b8
#
_entry.id   c1dcfc18e55070948826d19c8699f2b8
#
_cell.length_a   1.000
_cell.length_b   1.000
_cell.length_c   1.000
_cell.angle_alpha   90.00
_cell.angle_beta   90.00
_cell.angle_gamma   90.00
#
_symmetry.space_group_name_H-M   'P 1'
#
loop_
_entity.id
_entity.type
_entity.pdbx_description
1 polymer ?
#
loop_
_entity_poly.entity_id
_entity_poly.type
_entity_poly.pdbx_seq_one_letter_code
_entity_poly.pdbx_strand_id
1 'polypeptide(L)'
;MQPAAPAETQPAPAAPAAPVAQAALPEISRLDGVSNFTLPNGMQVVVIPDHRAPVVTQMVWYHVGAADEASGVSGIAHFLEHLMFKGTKNHPAGEFSARIASIGGQENAFTSYDYTAYFQRVSPEALEMVMDFESDRMENLVLDEEAVKTEREVILEERRMRIDSNPGAMLMENTDAVLFYNHPYRKPVIGWQQEMEKLSLKNAIDFYNQYYTPNNATLVIAGDVTPERVRELAMKTWANVHKRAEVLLRERPQEPAKHAARVVTLHDERVSTPSFRISWLVPSYANEKRFANVKPGDAPALDLLSEILGGSQLSRLYQQLIVKQGIAAETGASYDGDALDDGTFSVYGVPRNGASLGDVEKAVAAQVDRIIRDGVTQAELDQARNRFLKAVIFARDSQTGMARIYGSALSVGQTVDDIQKWPDLIKSVTVDQIKDVARRYLVKDQAVTSYLLPPDTEAESARKKPNAPANDASASGAGGAIQ
;
A
#
# COMPACT_ATOMS: atom_id res chain seq x y z
N MET A 1 3.33 -60.25 -64.67
CA MET A 1 3.15 -58.82 -64.81
C MET A 1 2.82 -58.25 -63.48
N GLN A 2 3.83 -57.69 -62.80
CA GLN A 2 3.67 -56.94 -61.57
C GLN A 2 3.40 -55.46 -61.87
N PRO A 3 2.49 -54.76 -61.21
CA PRO A 3 2.28 -53.35 -61.41
C PRO A 3 3.39 -52.51 -60.74
N ALA A 4 3.83 -51.49 -61.49
CA ALA A 4 4.86 -50.54 -61.04
C ALA A 4 4.37 -49.67 -59.86
N ALA A 5 5.28 -49.39 -58.90
CA ALA A 5 5.06 -48.48 -57.78
C ALA A 5 5.00 -47.02 -58.26
N PRO A 6 4.17 -46.16 -57.65
CA PRO A 6 4.13 -44.75 -57.99
C PRO A 6 5.38 -44.00 -57.48
N ALA A 7 5.88 -43.05 -58.27
CA ALA A 7 7.03 -42.20 -57.99
C ALA A 7 6.74 -41.26 -56.90
N GLU A 8 7.62 -41.19 -55.88
CA GLU A 8 7.65 -40.19 -54.83
C GLU A 8 8.02 -38.81 -55.38
N THR A 9 7.10 -37.85 -55.29
CA THR A 9 7.37 -36.45 -55.59
C THR A 9 8.09 -35.80 -54.37
N GLN A 10 9.33 -35.36 -54.60
CA GLN A 10 10.06 -34.54 -53.63
C GLN A 10 9.29 -33.22 -53.36
N PRO A 11 9.18 -32.78 -52.08
CA PRO A 11 8.60 -31.48 -51.77
C PRO A 11 9.53 -30.36 -52.21
N ALA A 12 8.95 -29.31 -52.79
CA ALA A 12 9.66 -28.11 -53.23
C ALA A 12 10.34 -27.42 -52.03
N PRO A 13 11.52 -26.76 -52.22
CA PRO A 13 12.21 -26.05 -51.18
C PRO A 13 11.32 -24.90 -50.63
N ALA A 14 11.22 -24.81 -49.29
CA ALA A 14 10.49 -23.75 -48.61
C ALA A 14 11.04 -22.38 -49.00
N ALA A 15 10.17 -21.46 -49.35
CA ALA A 15 10.53 -20.07 -49.62
C ALA A 15 11.23 -19.45 -48.40
N PRO A 16 12.25 -18.57 -48.58
CA PRO A 16 12.89 -17.89 -47.47
C PRO A 16 11.85 -17.09 -46.69
N ALA A 17 11.88 -17.25 -45.34
CA ALA A 17 11.04 -16.48 -44.42
C ALA A 17 11.26 -14.98 -44.69
N ALA A 18 10.17 -14.24 -44.82
CA ALA A 18 10.23 -12.79 -44.94
C ALA A 18 10.94 -12.19 -43.72
N PRO A 19 11.77 -11.15 -43.88
CA PRO A 19 12.42 -10.50 -42.73
C PRO A 19 11.35 -10.03 -41.76
N VAL A 20 11.49 -10.46 -40.50
CA VAL A 20 10.65 -9.97 -39.41
C VAL A 20 10.84 -8.45 -39.34
N ALA A 21 9.78 -7.71 -39.64
CA ALA A 21 9.82 -6.26 -39.56
C ALA A 21 10.29 -5.87 -38.15
N GLN A 22 11.42 -5.20 -38.09
CA GLN A 22 11.96 -4.69 -36.83
C GLN A 22 10.93 -3.70 -36.27
N ALA A 23 10.31 -4.03 -35.13
CA ALA A 23 9.31 -3.17 -34.53
C ALA A 23 9.90 -1.78 -34.30
N ALA A 24 9.20 -0.74 -34.72
CA ALA A 24 9.64 0.64 -34.53
C ALA A 24 9.85 0.91 -33.03
N LEU A 25 10.95 1.60 -32.68
CA LEU A 25 11.21 1.96 -31.30
C LEU A 25 10.11 2.88 -30.78
N PRO A 26 9.60 2.67 -29.54
CA PRO A 26 8.63 3.55 -28.92
C PRO A 26 9.10 5.01 -28.87
N GLU A 27 8.19 5.95 -29.11
CA GLU A 27 8.48 7.36 -28.98
C GLU A 27 8.65 7.73 -27.49
N ILE A 28 9.70 8.51 -27.16
CA ILE A 28 9.96 8.98 -25.80
C ILE A 28 9.31 10.35 -25.61
N SER A 29 8.32 10.41 -24.70
CA SER A 29 7.80 11.67 -24.18
C SER A 29 8.69 12.19 -23.06
N ARG A 30 8.98 13.49 -23.03
CA ARG A 30 9.82 14.14 -22.00
C ARG A 30 9.07 15.28 -21.37
N LEU A 31 9.09 15.31 -20.02
CA LEU A 31 8.48 16.37 -19.24
C LEU A 31 9.35 16.61 -17.98
N ASP A 32 9.88 17.83 -17.82
CA ASP A 32 10.69 18.29 -16.68
C ASP A 32 11.76 17.29 -16.19
N GLY A 33 12.56 16.77 -17.14
CA GLY A 33 13.64 15.84 -16.84
C GLY A 33 13.21 14.37 -16.66
N VAL A 34 11.92 14.08 -16.65
CA VAL A 34 11.37 12.72 -16.63
C VAL A 34 10.97 12.33 -18.05
N SER A 35 11.29 11.10 -18.43
CA SER A 35 10.91 10.53 -19.73
C SER A 35 10.00 9.34 -19.54
N ASN A 36 9.03 9.14 -20.44
CA ASN A 36 8.19 7.96 -20.43
C ASN A 36 7.88 7.48 -21.85
N PHE A 37 7.64 6.20 -21.99
CA PHE A 37 7.21 5.54 -23.22
C PHE A 37 6.49 4.23 -22.90
N THR A 38 5.77 3.68 -23.87
CA THR A 38 5.06 2.40 -23.69
C THR A 38 5.65 1.36 -24.66
N LEU A 39 5.98 0.18 -24.15
CA LEU A 39 6.46 -0.96 -24.93
C LEU A 39 5.33 -1.56 -25.78
N PRO A 40 5.65 -2.30 -26.86
CA PRO A 40 4.64 -2.93 -27.72
C PRO A 40 3.67 -3.87 -26.97
N ASN A 41 4.10 -4.47 -25.87
CA ASN A 41 3.26 -5.34 -25.04
C ASN A 41 2.41 -4.58 -24.00
N GLY A 42 2.44 -3.23 -24.02
CA GLY A 42 1.62 -2.37 -23.16
C GLY A 42 2.28 -1.95 -21.85
N MET A 43 3.49 -2.40 -21.53
CA MET A 43 4.20 -1.97 -20.32
C MET A 43 4.61 -0.50 -20.42
N GLN A 44 4.24 0.30 -19.43
CA GLN A 44 4.73 1.67 -19.30
C GLN A 44 6.15 1.67 -18.72
N VAL A 45 7.03 2.48 -19.27
CA VAL A 45 8.39 2.70 -18.79
C VAL A 45 8.58 4.17 -18.45
N VAL A 46 9.05 4.46 -17.24
CA VAL A 46 9.38 5.81 -16.77
C VAL A 46 10.85 5.87 -16.41
N VAL A 47 11.54 6.88 -16.93
CA VAL A 47 12.98 7.08 -16.72
C VAL A 47 13.20 8.42 -16.06
N ILE A 48 13.94 8.41 -14.94
CA ILE A 48 14.30 9.58 -14.13
C ILE A 48 15.82 9.66 -14.11
N PRO A 49 16.47 10.33 -15.08
CA PRO A 49 17.92 10.46 -15.12
C PRO A 49 18.46 11.23 -13.93
N ASP A 50 19.48 10.70 -13.27
CA ASP A 50 20.20 11.34 -12.18
C ASP A 50 21.67 10.89 -12.17
N HIS A 51 22.56 11.73 -12.73
CA HIS A 51 23.96 11.43 -12.93
C HIS A 51 24.87 11.84 -11.76
N ARG A 52 24.31 12.17 -10.59
CA ARG A 52 25.08 12.61 -9.41
C ARG A 52 25.87 11.48 -8.75
N ALA A 53 25.44 10.25 -8.91
CA ALA A 53 26.13 9.06 -8.39
C ALA A 53 26.02 7.90 -9.40
N PRO A 54 27.04 7.03 -9.54
CA PRO A 54 27.05 5.91 -10.49
C PRO A 54 26.23 4.74 -9.96
N VAL A 55 24.94 4.96 -9.74
CA VAL A 55 23.98 3.94 -9.30
C VAL A 55 22.66 4.10 -10.07
N VAL A 56 21.95 3.01 -10.21
CA VAL A 56 20.61 2.98 -10.81
C VAL A 56 19.68 2.16 -9.93
N THR A 57 18.46 2.64 -9.76
CA THR A 57 17.36 1.94 -9.13
C THR A 57 16.36 1.54 -10.20
N GLN A 58 16.11 0.24 -10.36
CA GLN A 58 15.01 -0.32 -11.10
C GLN A 58 13.87 -0.64 -10.14
N MET A 59 12.63 -0.30 -10.49
CA MET A 59 11.42 -0.75 -9.80
C MET A 59 10.39 -1.23 -10.80
N VAL A 60 9.86 -2.43 -10.59
CA VAL A 60 8.71 -2.96 -11.33
C VAL A 60 7.50 -2.88 -10.44
N TRP A 61 6.48 -2.16 -10.87
CA TRP A 61 5.23 -1.91 -10.16
C TRP A 61 4.10 -2.63 -10.85
N TYR A 62 3.54 -3.64 -10.19
CA TYR A 62 2.32 -4.31 -10.63
C TYR A 62 1.12 -3.57 -10.06
N HIS A 63 0.17 -3.21 -10.92
CA HIS A 63 -1.04 -2.48 -10.53
C HIS A 63 -2.07 -3.42 -9.92
N VAL A 64 -1.66 -4.14 -8.89
CA VAL A 64 -2.47 -5.11 -8.13
C VAL A 64 -1.91 -5.24 -6.72
N GLY A 65 -2.80 -5.25 -5.74
CA GLY A 65 -2.45 -5.40 -4.34
C GLY A 65 -3.55 -6.12 -3.54
N ALA A 66 -3.50 -5.98 -2.23
CA ALA A 66 -4.42 -6.68 -1.34
C ALA A 66 -5.90 -6.33 -1.56
N ALA A 67 -6.20 -5.15 -2.10
CA ALA A 67 -7.58 -4.76 -2.37
C ALA A 67 -8.19 -5.44 -3.61
N ASP A 68 -7.36 -6.06 -4.46
CA ASP A 68 -7.81 -6.76 -5.67
C ASP A 68 -8.02 -8.26 -5.45
N GLU A 69 -7.79 -8.74 -4.23
CA GLU A 69 -7.95 -10.14 -3.83
C GLU A 69 -9.40 -10.57 -3.77
N ALA A 70 -9.70 -11.75 -4.28
CA ALA A 70 -11.01 -12.36 -4.13
C ALA A 70 -11.33 -12.65 -2.65
N SER A 71 -12.62 -12.75 -2.33
CA SER A 71 -13.05 -13.13 -0.98
C SER A 71 -12.59 -14.56 -0.64
N GLY A 72 -12.09 -14.75 0.58
CA GLY A 72 -11.65 -16.05 1.09
C GLY A 72 -10.19 -16.40 0.80
N VAL A 73 -9.43 -15.51 0.14
CA VAL A 73 -8.01 -15.70 -0.18
C VAL A 73 -7.18 -14.46 0.16
N SER A 74 -7.54 -13.75 1.23
CA SER A 74 -6.79 -12.57 1.65
C SER A 74 -5.34 -12.90 1.99
N GLY A 75 -4.44 -11.99 1.63
CA GLY A 75 -3.00 -12.18 1.74
C GLY A 75 -2.36 -12.82 0.52
N ILE A 76 -3.13 -13.17 -0.54
CA ILE A 76 -2.55 -13.81 -1.73
C ILE A 76 -1.60 -12.87 -2.48
N ALA A 77 -1.85 -11.56 -2.50
CA ALA A 77 -0.95 -10.59 -3.13
C ALA A 77 0.41 -10.57 -2.43
N HIS A 78 0.43 -10.48 -1.09
CA HIS A 78 1.64 -10.53 -0.28
C HIS A 78 2.30 -11.93 -0.35
N PHE A 79 1.52 -12.99 -0.34
CA PHE A 79 2.04 -14.35 -0.49
C PHE A 79 2.74 -14.54 -1.83
N LEU A 80 2.15 -14.06 -2.93
CA LEU A 80 2.81 -14.12 -4.23
C LEU A 80 4.07 -13.26 -4.28
N GLU A 81 4.12 -12.11 -3.60
CA GLU A 81 5.35 -11.33 -3.45
C GLU A 81 6.49 -12.22 -2.98
N HIS A 82 6.31 -12.99 -1.90
CA HIS A 82 7.30 -13.93 -1.38
C HIS A 82 7.62 -15.05 -2.39
N LEU A 83 6.60 -15.63 -3.00
CA LEU A 83 6.77 -16.73 -3.95
C LEU A 83 7.53 -16.31 -5.22
N MET A 84 7.52 -15.04 -5.60
CA MET A 84 8.28 -14.54 -6.74
C MET A 84 9.80 -14.72 -6.58
N PHE A 85 10.30 -14.93 -5.38
CA PHE A 85 11.73 -15.22 -5.11
C PHE A 85 12.10 -16.71 -5.21
N LYS A 86 11.14 -17.60 -5.57
CA LYS A 86 11.36 -19.05 -5.59
C LYS A 86 11.95 -19.58 -6.91
N GLY A 87 12.26 -18.72 -7.86
CA GLY A 87 12.94 -19.05 -9.10
C GLY A 87 12.04 -19.15 -10.32
N THR A 88 12.66 -19.33 -11.46
CA THR A 88 12.04 -19.38 -12.77
C THR A 88 12.51 -20.63 -13.51
N LYS A 89 12.00 -20.83 -14.74
CA LYS A 89 12.50 -21.90 -15.63
C LYS A 89 13.99 -21.74 -15.97
N ASN A 90 14.48 -20.49 -16.03
CA ASN A 90 15.81 -20.16 -16.48
C ASN A 90 16.79 -19.97 -15.30
N HIS A 91 16.28 -19.59 -14.14
CA HIS A 91 17.06 -19.24 -12.96
C HIS A 91 16.52 -19.95 -11.72
N PRO A 92 17.29 -20.83 -11.07
CA PRO A 92 16.86 -21.50 -9.86
C PRO A 92 16.68 -20.53 -8.68
N ALA A 93 15.93 -20.98 -7.67
CA ALA A 93 15.67 -20.21 -6.47
C ALA A 93 16.96 -19.69 -5.83
N GLY A 94 16.99 -18.42 -5.46
CA GLY A 94 18.12 -17.74 -4.82
C GLY A 94 19.24 -17.29 -5.77
N GLU A 95 19.26 -17.68 -7.04
CA GLU A 95 20.29 -17.23 -7.98
C GLU A 95 20.28 -15.72 -8.16
N PHE A 96 19.11 -15.13 -8.38
CA PHE A 96 18.97 -13.68 -8.56
C PHE A 96 19.50 -12.92 -7.34
N SER A 97 19.06 -13.28 -6.13
CA SER A 97 19.51 -12.66 -4.88
C SER A 97 21.03 -12.81 -4.66
N ALA A 98 21.58 -14.00 -4.92
CA ALA A 98 23.01 -14.23 -4.85
C ALA A 98 23.79 -13.37 -5.85
N ARG A 99 23.24 -13.20 -7.07
CA ARG A 99 23.85 -12.38 -8.12
C ARG A 99 23.88 -10.91 -7.73
N ILE A 100 22.73 -10.38 -7.23
CA ILE A 100 22.63 -9.01 -6.71
C ILE A 100 23.63 -8.78 -5.57
N ALA A 101 23.68 -9.68 -4.60
CA ALA A 101 24.61 -9.58 -3.47
C ALA A 101 26.07 -9.61 -3.92
N SER A 102 26.42 -10.45 -4.92
CA SER A 102 27.80 -10.59 -5.42
C SER A 102 28.36 -9.31 -6.04
N ILE A 103 27.51 -8.42 -6.53
CA ILE A 103 27.88 -7.13 -7.12
C ILE A 103 27.68 -5.94 -6.16
N GLY A 104 27.39 -6.21 -4.86
CA GLY A 104 27.11 -5.18 -3.87
C GLY A 104 25.78 -4.44 -4.09
N GLY A 105 24.85 -5.01 -4.86
CA GLY A 105 23.51 -4.49 -5.07
C GLY A 105 22.59 -4.73 -3.88
N GLN A 106 21.42 -4.11 -3.94
CA GLN A 106 20.33 -4.26 -2.98
C GLN A 106 19.07 -4.64 -3.72
N GLU A 107 18.26 -5.52 -3.16
CA GLU A 107 16.94 -5.87 -3.65
C GLU A 107 15.95 -5.97 -2.51
N ASN A 108 14.69 -5.74 -2.81
CA ASN A 108 13.57 -6.00 -1.92
C ASN A 108 12.26 -5.92 -2.72
N ALA A 109 11.15 -6.21 -2.02
CA ALA A 109 9.81 -6.07 -2.52
C ALA A 109 8.88 -5.52 -1.44
N PHE A 110 7.69 -5.11 -1.81
CA PHE A 110 6.64 -4.71 -0.89
C PHE A 110 5.27 -4.77 -1.57
N THR A 111 4.27 -5.14 -0.80
CA THR A 111 2.86 -5.15 -1.20
C THR A 111 2.08 -4.09 -0.42
N SER A 112 1.17 -3.41 -1.11
CA SER A 112 0.21 -2.47 -0.55
C SER A 112 -1.21 -2.90 -0.92
N TYR A 113 -2.19 -2.06 -0.65
CA TYR A 113 -3.56 -2.30 -1.08
C TYR A 113 -3.73 -2.25 -2.60
N ASP A 114 -3.00 -1.36 -3.28
CA ASP A 114 -3.22 -1.03 -4.69
C ASP A 114 -2.10 -1.48 -5.63
N TYR A 115 -0.99 -1.91 -5.09
CA TYR A 115 0.18 -2.31 -5.87
C TYR A 115 1.08 -3.28 -5.13
N THR A 116 1.87 -4.02 -5.92
CA THR A 116 3.02 -4.81 -5.46
C THR A 116 4.23 -4.38 -6.27
N ALA A 117 5.36 -4.14 -5.62
CA ALA A 117 6.56 -3.66 -6.29
C ALA A 117 7.81 -4.44 -5.89
N TYR A 118 8.70 -4.63 -6.85
CA TYR A 118 10.02 -5.25 -6.69
C TYR A 118 11.07 -4.25 -7.14
N PHE A 119 12.19 -4.16 -6.42
CA PHE A 119 13.22 -3.22 -6.79
C PHE A 119 14.64 -3.76 -6.59
N GLN A 120 15.54 -3.27 -7.44
CA GLN A 120 16.97 -3.49 -7.32
C GLN A 120 17.68 -2.14 -7.43
N ARG A 121 18.73 -1.98 -6.62
CA ARG A 121 19.65 -0.85 -6.69
C ARG A 121 21.05 -1.38 -6.96
N VAL A 122 21.60 -1.06 -8.12
CA VAL A 122 22.84 -1.62 -8.65
C VAL A 122 23.69 -0.54 -9.35
N SER A 123 24.90 -0.91 -9.81
CA SER A 123 25.66 -0.05 -10.72
C SER A 123 25.00 0.01 -12.12
N PRO A 124 25.22 1.08 -12.92
CA PRO A 124 24.63 1.21 -14.25
C PRO A 124 24.96 0.05 -15.20
N GLU A 125 26.14 -0.55 -15.07
CA GLU A 125 26.57 -1.69 -15.89
C GLU A 125 25.75 -2.96 -15.63
N ALA A 126 25.20 -3.09 -14.42
CA ALA A 126 24.37 -4.22 -14.03
C ALA A 126 22.88 -4.06 -14.40
N LEU A 127 22.45 -2.90 -14.91
CA LEU A 127 21.05 -2.63 -15.22
C LEU A 127 20.46 -3.66 -16.19
N GLU A 128 21.19 -4.02 -17.25
CA GLU A 128 20.72 -5.02 -18.21
C GLU A 128 20.43 -6.37 -17.54
N MET A 129 21.34 -6.81 -16.67
CA MET A 129 21.19 -8.06 -15.92
C MET A 129 19.92 -8.04 -15.05
N VAL A 130 19.68 -6.97 -14.27
CA VAL A 130 18.49 -6.92 -13.39
C VAL A 130 17.20 -6.79 -14.20
N MET A 131 17.21 -6.12 -15.35
CA MET A 131 16.08 -6.09 -16.26
C MET A 131 15.77 -7.46 -16.85
N ASP A 132 16.79 -8.24 -17.18
CA ASP A 132 16.65 -9.60 -17.73
C ASP A 132 16.04 -10.53 -16.67
N PHE A 133 16.59 -10.56 -15.45
CA PHE A 133 16.05 -11.35 -14.34
C PHE A 133 14.60 -11.01 -14.00
N GLU A 134 14.25 -9.72 -13.92
CA GLU A 134 12.89 -9.31 -13.58
C GLU A 134 11.90 -9.62 -14.69
N SER A 135 12.29 -9.45 -15.96
CA SER A 135 11.45 -9.82 -17.10
C SER A 135 11.24 -11.34 -17.18
N ASP A 136 12.28 -12.13 -16.88
CA ASP A 136 12.18 -13.58 -16.76
C ASP A 136 11.27 -14.01 -15.60
N ARG A 137 11.36 -13.33 -14.46
CA ARG A 137 10.49 -13.58 -13.30
C ARG A 137 9.02 -13.30 -13.62
N MET A 138 8.71 -12.24 -14.37
CA MET A 138 7.35 -11.98 -14.86
C MET A 138 6.89 -13.04 -15.86
N GLU A 139 7.76 -13.61 -16.68
CA GLU A 139 7.40 -14.53 -17.76
C GLU A 139 7.38 -15.99 -17.32
N ASN A 140 8.37 -16.42 -16.52
CA ASN A 140 8.77 -17.82 -16.37
C ASN A 140 8.77 -18.33 -14.93
N LEU A 141 8.03 -17.69 -14.01
CA LEU A 141 7.95 -18.15 -12.61
C LEU A 141 7.58 -19.64 -12.53
N VAL A 142 8.29 -20.39 -11.70
CA VAL A 142 8.01 -21.81 -11.44
C VAL A 142 7.76 -21.98 -9.94
N LEU A 143 6.59 -22.49 -9.61
CA LEU A 143 6.20 -22.80 -8.23
C LEU A 143 5.80 -24.27 -8.15
N ASP A 144 6.11 -24.89 -7.02
CA ASP A 144 5.65 -26.22 -6.65
C ASP A 144 4.97 -26.23 -5.26
N GLU A 145 4.36 -27.33 -4.91
CA GLU A 145 3.63 -27.47 -3.63
C GLU A 145 4.55 -27.33 -2.41
N GLU A 146 5.81 -27.73 -2.50
CA GLU A 146 6.76 -27.65 -1.38
C GLU A 146 7.20 -26.20 -1.13
N ALA A 147 7.50 -25.44 -2.20
CA ALA A 147 7.81 -24.02 -2.11
C ALA A 147 6.62 -23.23 -1.52
N VAL A 148 5.40 -23.51 -1.99
CA VAL A 148 4.17 -22.88 -1.49
C VAL A 148 3.93 -23.22 -0.02
N LYS A 149 4.09 -24.47 0.38
CA LYS A 149 3.91 -24.91 1.76
C LYS A 149 4.94 -24.24 2.69
N THR A 150 6.20 -24.24 2.31
CA THR A 150 7.28 -23.65 3.10
C THR A 150 7.06 -22.14 3.26
N GLU A 151 6.75 -21.43 2.19
CA GLU A 151 6.56 -19.99 2.25
C GLU A 151 5.28 -19.57 2.99
N ARG A 152 4.24 -20.41 2.98
CA ARG A 152 3.05 -20.17 3.80
C ARG A 152 3.39 -20.14 5.30
N GLU A 153 4.24 -21.03 5.78
CA GLU A 153 4.71 -20.98 7.17
C GLU A 153 5.52 -19.71 7.47
N VAL A 154 6.31 -19.23 6.50
CA VAL A 154 7.08 -17.97 6.64
C VAL A 154 6.15 -16.78 6.82
N ILE A 155 5.14 -16.61 5.96
CA ILE A 155 4.21 -15.47 6.08
C ILE A 155 3.31 -15.56 7.32
N LEU A 156 2.98 -16.76 7.79
CA LEU A 156 2.26 -16.94 9.06
C LEU A 156 3.12 -16.51 10.24
N GLU A 157 4.42 -16.82 10.23
CA GLU A 157 5.34 -16.35 11.27
C GLU A 157 5.56 -14.83 11.20
N GLU A 158 5.63 -14.27 9.98
CA GLU A 158 5.70 -12.83 9.79
C GLU A 158 4.46 -12.13 10.37
N ARG A 159 3.25 -12.69 10.14
CA ARG A 159 2.03 -12.17 10.76
C ARG A 159 2.12 -12.19 12.28
N ARG A 160 2.58 -13.30 12.88
CA ARG A 160 2.79 -13.36 14.33
C ARG A 160 3.71 -12.26 14.84
N MET A 161 4.83 -12.03 14.13
CA MET A 161 5.79 -11.00 14.53
C MET A 161 5.27 -9.58 14.32
N ARG A 162 4.60 -9.30 13.21
CA ARG A 162 4.20 -7.93 12.85
C ARG A 162 2.87 -7.50 13.46
N ILE A 163 1.91 -8.42 13.56
CA ILE A 163 0.54 -8.12 14.00
C ILE A 163 0.30 -8.68 15.40
N ASP A 164 0.35 -10.01 15.59
CA ASP A 164 -0.15 -10.66 16.80
C ASP A 164 0.72 -10.34 18.03
N SER A 165 2.01 -10.09 17.84
CA SER A 165 2.91 -9.64 18.91
C SER A 165 2.82 -8.14 19.23
N ASN A 166 2.12 -7.33 18.41
CA ASN A 166 2.05 -5.88 18.52
C ASN A 166 0.59 -5.40 18.74
N PRO A 167 0.23 -5.01 19.98
CA PRO A 167 -1.13 -4.55 20.29
C PRO A 167 -1.59 -3.35 19.44
N GLY A 168 -0.67 -2.47 19.07
CA GLY A 168 -0.97 -1.33 18.19
C GLY A 168 -1.38 -1.78 16.80
N ALA A 169 -0.66 -2.76 16.23
CA ALA A 169 -0.98 -3.32 14.91
C ALA A 169 -2.30 -4.11 14.95
N MET A 170 -2.55 -4.88 16.03
CA MET A 170 -3.83 -5.57 16.23
C MET A 170 -5.00 -4.58 16.28
N LEU A 171 -4.83 -3.46 17.01
CA LEU A 171 -5.86 -2.42 17.06
C LEU A 171 -6.09 -1.78 15.70
N MET A 172 -5.02 -1.49 14.93
CA MET A 172 -5.15 -0.89 13.61
C MET A 172 -5.88 -1.82 12.63
N GLU A 173 -5.55 -3.11 12.60
CA GLU A 173 -6.25 -4.12 11.78
C GLU A 173 -7.77 -4.13 12.09
N ASN A 174 -8.14 -4.10 13.38
CA ASN A 174 -9.54 -4.04 13.79
C ASN A 174 -10.19 -2.68 13.47
N THR A 175 -9.43 -1.60 13.56
CA THR A 175 -9.91 -0.25 13.21
C THR A 175 -10.24 -0.16 11.72
N ASP A 176 -9.37 -0.64 10.85
CA ASP A 176 -9.59 -0.63 9.40
C ASP A 176 -10.78 -1.51 9.01
N ALA A 177 -10.94 -2.67 9.65
CA ALA A 177 -12.11 -3.54 9.45
C ALA A 177 -13.44 -2.88 9.83
N VAL A 178 -13.44 -1.90 10.75
CA VAL A 178 -14.60 -1.12 11.16
C VAL A 178 -14.73 0.19 10.38
N LEU A 179 -13.60 0.78 9.95
CA LEU A 179 -13.57 2.02 9.19
C LEU A 179 -14.20 1.82 7.80
N PHE A 180 -13.90 0.72 7.16
CA PHE A 180 -14.46 0.31 5.87
C PHE A 180 -15.55 -0.75 6.04
N TYR A 181 -16.80 -0.44 5.68
CA TYR A 181 -17.90 -1.43 5.75
C TYR A 181 -17.87 -2.43 4.61
N ASN A 182 -17.59 -1.96 3.41
CA ASN A 182 -17.77 -2.72 2.18
C ASN A 182 -16.49 -2.75 1.32
N HIS A 183 -15.68 -1.70 1.40
CA HIS A 183 -14.50 -1.58 0.59
C HIS A 183 -13.40 -2.60 0.98
N PRO A 184 -12.66 -3.19 0.02
CA PRO A 184 -11.62 -4.18 0.30
C PRO A 184 -10.46 -3.70 1.19
N TYR A 185 -10.23 -2.39 1.35
CA TYR A 185 -9.23 -1.86 2.29
C TYR A 185 -9.48 -2.26 3.76
N ARG A 186 -10.63 -2.81 4.07
CA ARG A 186 -10.92 -3.40 5.38
C ARG A 186 -10.11 -4.65 5.71
N LYS A 187 -9.53 -5.33 4.70
CA LYS A 187 -8.74 -6.55 4.87
C LYS A 187 -7.27 -6.17 5.11
N PRO A 188 -6.54 -6.82 6.02
CA PRO A 188 -5.12 -6.54 6.18
C PRO A 188 -4.34 -6.96 4.93
N VAL A 189 -3.31 -6.20 4.57
CA VAL A 189 -2.44 -6.50 3.41
C VAL A 189 -1.79 -7.88 3.55
N ILE A 190 -1.36 -8.23 4.76
CA ILE A 190 -0.77 -9.55 5.04
C ILE A 190 -1.81 -10.69 4.97
N GLY A 191 -3.09 -10.38 5.03
CA GLY A 191 -4.20 -11.35 5.01
C GLY A 191 -4.71 -11.72 6.40
N TRP A 192 -5.95 -12.22 6.46
CA TRP A 192 -6.53 -12.84 7.65
C TRP A 192 -5.89 -14.21 7.88
N GLN A 193 -5.47 -14.52 9.11
CA GLN A 193 -4.78 -15.77 9.42
C GLN A 193 -5.51 -17.01 8.90
N GLN A 194 -6.82 -17.13 9.14
CA GLN A 194 -7.62 -18.29 8.74
C GLN A 194 -7.77 -18.47 7.21
N GLU A 195 -7.51 -17.41 6.42
CA GLU A 195 -7.46 -17.46 4.97
C GLU A 195 -6.05 -17.78 4.49
N MET A 196 -5.02 -17.16 5.09
CA MET A 196 -3.60 -17.44 4.80
C MET A 196 -3.26 -18.92 4.97
N GLU A 197 -3.76 -19.56 6.03
CA GLU A 197 -3.57 -21.02 6.30
C GLU A 197 -4.06 -21.93 5.16
N LYS A 198 -4.95 -21.43 4.29
CA LYS A 198 -5.57 -22.17 3.18
C LYS A 198 -5.04 -21.77 1.81
N LEU A 199 -4.15 -20.78 1.73
CA LEU A 199 -3.57 -20.38 0.45
C LEU A 199 -2.83 -21.55 -0.20
N SER A 200 -3.07 -21.76 -1.49
CA SER A 200 -2.62 -22.92 -2.24
C SER A 200 -1.79 -22.51 -3.47
N LEU A 201 -1.10 -23.47 -4.06
CA LEU A 201 -0.40 -23.29 -5.33
C LEU A 201 -1.36 -22.78 -6.42
N LYS A 202 -2.59 -23.32 -6.46
CA LYS A 202 -3.59 -22.87 -7.43
C LYS A 202 -3.94 -21.39 -7.25
N ASN A 203 -4.15 -20.92 -6.01
CA ASN A 203 -4.43 -19.51 -5.75
C ASN A 203 -3.27 -18.61 -6.23
N ALA A 204 -2.03 -19.00 -5.94
CA ALA A 204 -0.84 -18.25 -6.34
C ALA A 204 -0.70 -18.18 -7.88
N ILE A 205 -0.87 -19.28 -8.57
CA ILE A 205 -0.76 -19.35 -10.03
C ILE A 205 -1.91 -18.60 -10.72
N ASP A 206 -3.13 -18.70 -10.21
CA ASP A 206 -4.28 -17.97 -10.76
C ASP A 206 -4.05 -16.45 -10.63
N PHE A 207 -3.59 -15.97 -9.46
CA PHE A 207 -3.32 -14.57 -9.21
C PHE A 207 -2.15 -14.05 -10.08
N TYR A 208 -1.06 -14.83 -10.19
CA TYR A 208 0.07 -14.52 -11.06
C TYR A 208 -0.37 -14.42 -12.53
N ASN A 209 -1.11 -15.38 -13.05
CA ASN A 209 -1.55 -15.38 -14.45
C ASN A 209 -2.50 -14.23 -14.77
N GLN A 210 -3.30 -13.81 -13.82
CA GLN A 210 -4.27 -12.72 -14.00
C GLN A 210 -3.63 -11.34 -13.97
N TYR A 211 -2.69 -11.11 -13.06
CA TYR A 211 -2.24 -9.76 -12.72
C TYR A 211 -0.78 -9.46 -13.08
N TYR A 212 0.10 -10.48 -13.13
CA TYR A 212 1.53 -10.29 -13.42
C TYR A 212 1.79 -10.34 -14.91
N THR A 213 1.37 -9.30 -15.60
CA THR A 213 1.42 -9.15 -17.05
C THR A 213 1.94 -7.75 -17.41
N PRO A 214 2.70 -7.57 -18.51
CA PRO A 214 3.35 -6.30 -18.83
C PRO A 214 2.37 -5.12 -18.96
N ASN A 215 1.18 -5.36 -19.50
CA ASN A 215 0.14 -4.32 -19.62
C ASN A 215 -0.56 -3.96 -18.29
N ASN A 216 -0.21 -4.60 -17.17
CA ASN A 216 -0.61 -4.28 -15.79
C ASN A 216 0.58 -3.86 -14.94
N ALA A 217 1.66 -3.39 -15.56
CA ALA A 217 2.87 -3.04 -14.83
C ALA A 217 3.51 -1.75 -15.37
N THR A 218 4.18 -1.04 -14.46
CA THR A 218 5.05 0.10 -14.80
C THR A 218 6.47 -0.22 -14.37
N LEU A 219 7.41 -0.04 -15.29
CA LEU A 219 8.85 -0.09 -15.02
C LEU A 219 9.35 1.33 -14.77
N VAL A 220 9.89 1.59 -13.58
CA VAL A 220 10.50 2.87 -13.23
C VAL A 220 12.01 2.68 -13.07
N ILE A 221 12.79 3.43 -13.83
CA ILE A 221 14.27 3.43 -13.77
C ILE A 221 14.73 4.82 -13.36
N ALA A 222 15.39 4.92 -12.21
CA ALA A 222 15.93 6.19 -11.70
C ALA A 222 17.43 6.05 -11.41
N GLY A 223 18.23 6.99 -11.94
CA GLY A 223 19.67 6.99 -11.68
C GLY A 223 20.55 7.36 -12.88
N ASP A 224 21.78 6.89 -12.87
CA ASP A 224 22.80 7.21 -13.85
C ASP A 224 22.59 6.47 -15.17
N VAL A 225 21.55 6.87 -15.89
CA VAL A 225 21.12 6.29 -17.18
C VAL A 225 20.53 7.37 -18.09
N THR A 226 20.55 7.11 -19.40
CA THR A 226 19.79 7.93 -20.37
C THR A 226 18.50 7.23 -20.78
N PRO A 227 17.46 7.99 -21.14
CA PRO A 227 16.19 7.42 -21.61
C PRO A 227 16.37 6.53 -22.84
N GLU A 228 17.27 6.86 -23.75
CA GLU A 228 17.60 6.08 -24.95
C GLU A 228 18.17 4.72 -24.58
N ARG A 229 19.13 4.68 -23.63
CA ARG A 229 19.73 3.44 -23.17
C ARG A 229 18.70 2.54 -22.47
N VAL A 230 17.85 3.12 -21.63
CA VAL A 230 16.76 2.37 -20.97
C VAL A 230 15.79 1.81 -22.00
N ARG A 231 15.42 2.60 -23.04
CA ARG A 231 14.54 2.11 -24.11
C ARG A 231 15.14 0.95 -24.87
N GLU A 232 16.43 1.01 -25.22
CA GLU A 232 17.13 -0.10 -25.88
C GLU A 232 17.10 -1.36 -25.02
N LEU A 233 17.44 -1.25 -23.74
CA LEU A 233 17.43 -2.37 -22.80
C LEU A 233 16.02 -2.94 -22.62
N ALA A 234 15.02 -2.08 -22.43
CA ALA A 234 13.63 -2.49 -22.27
C ALA A 234 13.09 -3.20 -23.49
N MET A 235 13.45 -2.76 -24.71
CA MET A 235 13.11 -3.45 -25.96
C MET A 235 13.78 -4.82 -26.06
N LYS A 236 14.99 -4.97 -25.51
CA LYS A 236 15.71 -6.24 -25.52
C LYS A 236 15.14 -7.25 -24.52
N THR A 237 14.78 -6.82 -23.31
CA THR A 237 14.38 -7.68 -22.18
C THR A 237 12.85 -7.76 -22.06
N TRP A 238 12.20 -6.64 -21.77
CA TRP A 238 10.79 -6.56 -21.41
C TRP A 238 9.80 -6.66 -22.59
N ALA A 239 10.17 -6.18 -23.79
CA ALA A 239 9.23 -6.17 -24.93
C ALA A 239 8.84 -7.59 -25.38
N ASN A 240 9.61 -8.60 -25.02
CA ASN A 240 9.35 -10.00 -25.35
C ASN A 240 8.48 -10.73 -24.31
N VAL A 241 8.21 -10.12 -23.17
CA VAL A 241 7.31 -10.67 -22.15
C VAL A 241 5.89 -10.70 -22.71
N HIS A 242 5.25 -11.86 -22.66
CA HIS A 242 3.94 -12.07 -23.23
C HIS A 242 2.83 -11.42 -22.37
N LYS A 243 1.92 -10.75 -23.04
CA LYS A 243 0.66 -10.32 -22.43
C LYS A 243 -0.21 -11.56 -22.16
N ARG A 244 -0.38 -11.91 -20.86
CA ARG A 244 -1.14 -13.11 -20.46
C ARG A 244 -2.61 -12.86 -20.21
N ALA A 245 -2.96 -11.64 -19.81
CA ALA A 245 -4.33 -11.28 -19.49
C ALA A 245 -4.66 -9.89 -20.00
N GLU A 246 -5.94 -9.65 -20.27
CA GLU A 246 -6.46 -8.29 -20.42
C GLU A 246 -6.62 -7.68 -19.03
N VAL A 247 -6.14 -6.46 -18.87
CA VAL A 247 -6.32 -5.72 -17.62
C VAL A 247 -7.74 -5.18 -17.56
N LEU A 248 -8.48 -5.66 -16.57
CA LEU A 248 -9.80 -5.11 -16.27
C LEU A 248 -9.64 -3.82 -15.48
N LEU A 249 -10.54 -2.86 -15.70
CA LEU A 249 -10.68 -1.71 -14.81
C LEU A 249 -10.93 -2.22 -13.39
N ARG A 250 -10.20 -1.65 -12.42
CA ARG A 250 -10.37 -1.99 -11.01
C ARG A 250 -11.65 -1.31 -10.48
N GLU A 251 -12.78 -2.01 -10.64
CA GLU A 251 -14.06 -1.61 -10.08
C GLU A 251 -14.24 -2.30 -8.74
N ARG A 252 -14.20 -1.53 -7.66
CA ARG A 252 -14.33 -2.05 -6.29
C ARG A 252 -15.64 -1.61 -5.67
N PRO A 253 -16.22 -2.40 -4.74
CA PRO A 253 -17.38 -1.99 -3.96
C PRO A 253 -17.08 -0.68 -3.23
N GLN A 254 -17.94 0.31 -3.41
CA GLN A 254 -17.81 1.61 -2.77
C GLN A 254 -18.36 1.62 -1.35
N GLU A 255 -17.87 2.53 -0.51
CA GLU A 255 -18.34 2.69 0.85
C GLU A 255 -19.72 3.36 0.90
N PRO A 256 -20.69 2.81 1.67
CA PRO A 256 -21.94 3.50 1.92
C PRO A 256 -21.71 4.70 2.85
N ALA A 257 -22.66 5.65 2.83
CA ALA A 257 -22.63 6.79 3.74
C ALA A 257 -22.64 6.32 5.22
N LYS A 258 -21.82 6.96 6.03
CA LYS A 258 -21.70 6.67 7.46
C LYS A 258 -22.65 7.59 8.24
N HIS A 259 -23.45 7.01 9.14
CA HIS A 259 -24.47 7.74 9.91
C HIS A 259 -24.29 7.62 11.43
N ALA A 260 -23.26 6.90 11.89
CA ALA A 260 -23.00 6.71 13.31
C ALA A 260 -21.49 6.63 13.58
N ALA A 261 -21.03 7.31 14.61
CA ALA A 261 -19.69 7.15 15.13
C ALA A 261 -19.49 5.72 15.65
N ARG A 262 -18.29 5.21 15.49
CA ARG A 262 -17.92 3.83 15.88
C ARG A 262 -16.72 3.87 16.80
N VAL A 263 -16.66 2.89 17.70
CA VAL A 263 -15.58 2.77 18.69
C VAL A 263 -15.01 1.36 18.61
N VAL A 264 -13.68 1.26 18.62
CA VAL A 264 -12.92 0.03 18.73
C VAL A 264 -12.01 0.14 19.95
N THR A 265 -12.08 -0.82 20.87
CA THR A 265 -11.25 -0.80 22.08
C THR A 265 -10.50 -2.12 22.22
N LEU A 266 -9.18 -2.04 22.39
CA LEU A 266 -8.33 -3.17 22.70
C LEU A 266 -7.67 -2.95 24.05
N HIS A 267 -7.89 -3.91 24.96
CA HIS A 267 -7.15 -4.04 26.23
C HIS A 267 -6.08 -5.11 26.08
N ASP A 268 -4.83 -4.81 26.43
CA ASP A 268 -3.72 -5.77 26.29
C ASP A 268 -2.71 -5.61 27.43
N GLU A 269 -2.24 -6.72 27.98
CA GLU A 269 -1.29 -6.74 29.13
C GLU A 269 0.07 -6.11 28.78
N ARG A 270 0.43 -6.03 27.52
CA ARG A 270 1.69 -5.43 27.03
C ARG A 270 1.62 -3.91 26.95
N VAL A 271 0.43 -3.32 27.12
CA VAL A 271 0.22 -1.87 27.04
C VAL A 271 0.35 -1.26 28.42
N SER A 272 1.33 -0.37 28.58
CA SER A 272 1.52 0.42 29.80
C SER A 272 0.95 1.83 29.73
N THR A 273 0.91 2.42 28.54
CA THR A 273 0.44 3.79 28.30
C THR A 273 -0.75 3.75 27.34
N PRO A 274 -1.91 4.26 27.74
CA PRO A 274 -3.08 4.28 26.88
C PRO A 274 -2.88 5.23 25.70
N SER A 275 -3.52 4.95 24.58
CA SER A 275 -3.56 5.85 23.42
C SER A 275 -4.91 5.81 22.73
N PHE A 276 -5.20 6.84 21.94
CA PHE A 276 -6.36 6.84 21.06
C PHE A 276 -5.98 7.34 19.66
N ARG A 277 -6.82 6.97 18.69
CA ARG A 277 -6.82 7.49 17.31
C ARG A 277 -8.24 7.71 16.87
N ILE A 278 -8.50 8.81 16.17
CA ILE A 278 -9.76 9.09 15.48
C ILE A 278 -9.46 9.13 14.00
N SER A 279 -10.19 8.34 13.21
CA SER A 279 -9.99 8.19 11.77
C SER A 279 -11.26 8.46 10.98
N TRP A 280 -11.12 9.12 9.83
CA TRP A 280 -12.18 9.42 8.86
C TRP A 280 -11.77 8.92 7.50
N LEU A 281 -12.77 8.49 6.70
CA LEU A 281 -12.58 8.31 5.27
C LEU A 281 -12.68 9.66 4.58
N VAL A 282 -11.72 9.93 3.71
CA VAL A 282 -11.58 11.19 2.98
C VAL A 282 -11.15 10.90 1.55
N PRO A 283 -11.37 11.82 0.59
CA PRO A 283 -10.90 11.62 -0.78
C PRO A 283 -9.39 11.42 -0.85
N SER A 284 -8.95 10.60 -1.81
CA SER A 284 -7.58 10.51 -2.29
C SER A 284 -7.35 11.42 -3.50
N TYR A 285 -6.11 11.55 -3.97
CA TYR A 285 -5.77 12.23 -5.22
C TYR A 285 -6.44 11.58 -6.45
N ALA A 286 -6.58 10.24 -6.45
CA ALA A 286 -7.26 9.52 -7.51
C ALA A 286 -8.78 9.79 -7.54
N ASN A 287 -9.39 10.02 -6.38
CA ASN A 287 -10.83 10.25 -6.26
C ASN A 287 -11.29 11.57 -6.88
N GLU A 288 -10.47 12.61 -6.88
CA GLU A 288 -10.80 13.88 -7.52
C GLU A 288 -11.15 13.72 -9.00
N LYS A 289 -10.63 12.71 -9.66
CA LYS A 289 -10.90 12.42 -11.06
C LYS A 289 -12.02 11.40 -11.29
N ARG A 290 -12.31 10.59 -10.28
CA ARG A 290 -13.25 9.46 -10.38
C ARG A 290 -14.66 9.79 -9.89
N PHE A 291 -14.80 10.66 -8.90
CA PHE A 291 -16.06 10.91 -8.22
C PHE A 291 -16.49 12.37 -8.26
N ALA A 292 -17.68 12.62 -8.80
CA ALA A 292 -18.24 13.97 -9.00
C ALA A 292 -18.55 14.73 -7.69
N ASN A 293 -18.66 14.05 -6.56
CA ASN A 293 -18.89 14.65 -5.24
C ASN A 293 -17.60 15.13 -4.55
N VAL A 294 -16.42 14.79 -5.09
CA VAL A 294 -15.13 15.28 -4.64
C VAL A 294 -14.79 16.55 -5.43
N LYS A 295 -14.39 17.61 -4.73
CA LYS A 295 -14.03 18.85 -5.38
C LYS A 295 -12.55 18.85 -5.77
N PRO A 296 -12.18 19.39 -6.94
CA PRO A 296 -10.78 19.61 -7.29
C PRO A 296 -10.06 20.43 -6.20
N GLY A 297 -8.90 19.94 -5.75
CA GLY A 297 -8.11 20.56 -4.70
C GLY A 297 -8.45 20.09 -3.27
N ASP A 298 -9.35 19.12 -3.10
CA ASP A 298 -9.66 18.54 -1.79
C ASP A 298 -8.44 17.77 -1.21
N ALA A 299 -7.79 16.92 -2.01
CA ALA A 299 -6.64 16.14 -1.57
C ALA A 299 -5.44 17.01 -1.14
N PRO A 300 -4.96 17.98 -1.92
CA PRO A 300 -3.89 18.88 -1.47
C PRO A 300 -4.30 19.77 -0.29
N ALA A 301 -5.59 20.09 -0.12
CA ALA A 301 -6.07 20.80 1.06
C ALA A 301 -6.05 19.91 2.32
N LEU A 302 -6.35 18.61 2.19
CA LEU A 302 -6.24 17.62 3.28
C LEU A 302 -4.77 17.39 3.68
N ASP A 303 -3.84 17.34 2.72
CA ASP A 303 -2.40 17.32 2.99
C ASP A 303 -1.97 18.48 3.88
N LEU A 304 -2.29 19.71 3.45
CA LEU A 304 -1.92 20.90 4.22
C LEU A 304 -2.67 21.00 5.55
N LEU A 305 -3.91 20.51 5.62
CA LEU A 305 -4.67 20.41 6.87
C LEU A 305 -3.96 19.49 7.87
N SER A 306 -3.52 18.30 7.43
CA SER A 306 -2.81 17.35 8.30
C SER A 306 -1.52 17.95 8.85
N GLU A 307 -0.75 18.64 8.01
CA GLU A 307 0.51 19.31 8.39
C GLU A 307 0.28 20.46 9.39
N ILE A 308 -0.74 21.29 9.18
CA ILE A 308 -1.08 22.39 10.09
C ILE A 308 -1.57 21.85 11.44
N LEU A 309 -2.41 20.80 11.39
CA LEU A 309 -3.02 20.24 12.59
C LEU A 309 -2.01 19.46 13.44
N GLY A 310 -1.22 18.54 12.82
CA GLY A 310 -0.41 17.61 13.58
C GLY A 310 0.86 17.08 12.92
N GLY A 311 1.23 17.54 11.72
CA GLY A 311 2.33 16.95 10.92
C GLY A 311 3.74 17.32 11.40
N SER A 312 3.91 18.27 12.31
CA SER A 312 5.23 18.73 12.75
C SER A 312 5.22 19.32 14.15
N GLN A 313 6.42 19.62 14.68
CA GLN A 313 6.57 20.32 15.97
C GLN A 313 5.98 21.75 15.95
N LEU A 314 5.75 22.34 14.80
CA LEU A 314 5.13 23.65 14.63
C LEU A 314 3.60 23.58 14.49
N SER A 315 3.03 22.38 14.42
CA SER A 315 1.60 22.14 14.27
C SER A 315 0.80 22.52 15.51
N ARG A 316 -0.50 22.70 15.33
CA ARG A 316 -1.41 23.10 16.43
C ARG A 316 -1.43 22.10 17.58
N LEU A 317 -1.56 20.81 17.28
CA LEU A 317 -1.61 19.76 18.30
C LEU A 317 -0.33 19.76 19.15
N TYR A 318 0.84 19.74 18.49
CA TYR A 318 2.12 19.75 19.19
C TYR A 318 2.27 20.98 20.10
N GLN A 319 2.05 22.18 19.54
CA GLN A 319 2.19 23.43 20.28
C GLN A 319 1.20 23.58 21.45
N GLN A 320 -0.05 23.12 21.27
CA GLN A 320 -1.06 23.27 22.32
C GLN A 320 -0.95 22.18 23.38
N LEU A 321 -0.81 20.90 22.99
CA LEU A 321 -0.93 19.78 23.93
C LEU A 321 0.41 19.39 24.56
N ILE A 322 1.52 19.48 23.79
CA ILE A 322 2.85 19.11 24.30
C ILE A 322 3.53 20.31 24.93
N VAL A 323 3.62 21.46 24.20
CA VAL A 323 4.40 22.61 24.66
C VAL A 323 3.66 23.44 25.72
N LYS A 324 2.42 23.88 25.43
CA LYS A 324 1.70 24.83 26.30
C LYS A 324 1.01 24.14 27.45
N GLN A 325 0.26 23.07 27.20
CA GLN A 325 -0.53 22.37 28.25
C GLN A 325 0.28 21.27 28.94
N GLY A 326 1.25 20.65 28.27
CA GLY A 326 2.08 19.58 28.80
C GLY A 326 1.31 18.31 29.16
N ILE A 327 0.12 18.08 28.54
CA ILE A 327 -0.77 16.95 28.83
C ILE A 327 -0.54 15.74 27.92
N ALA A 328 0.06 15.93 26.75
CA ALA A 328 0.36 14.85 25.80
C ALA A 328 1.86 14.53 25.78
N ALA A 329 2.20 13.24 25.74
CA ALA A 329 3.53 12.74 25.41
C ALA A 329 3.73 12.74 23.89
N GLU A 330 2.71 12.32 23.16
CA GLU A 330 2.66 12.30 21.70
C GLU A 330 1.28 12.75 21.21
N THR A 331 1.26 13.42 20.07
CA THR A 331 0.04 13.77 19.36
C THR A 331 0.37 14.17 17.94
N GLY A 332 -0.53 13.92 17.01
CA GLY A 332 -0.33 14.26 15.61
C GLY A 332 -1.58 14.11 14.76
N ALA A 333 -1.42 14.45 13.50
CA ALA A 333 -2.40 14.23 12.44
C ALA A 333 -1.69 13.69 11.20
N SER A 334 -2.37 12.87 10.43
CA SER A 334 -1.88 12.32 9.16
C SER A 334 -3.00 12.23 8.14
N TYR A 335 -2.65 12.39 6.88
CA TYR A 335 -3.51 12.12 5.74
C TYR A 335 -2.80 11.13 4.82
N ASP A 336 -3.51 10.08 4.45
CA ASP A 336 -3.09 9.10 3.45
C ASP A 336 -3.97 9.26 2.22
N GLY A 337 -3.47 10.01 1.25
CA GLY A 337 -4.15 10.34 -0.01
C GLY A 337 -3.64 9.59 -1.22
N ASP A 338 -2.60 8.75 -1.08
CA ASP A 338 -1.97 8.00 -2.17
C ASP A 338 -2.65 6.64 -2.39
N ALA A 339 -3.97 6.65 -2.48
CA ALA A 339 -4.82 5.48 -2.67
C ALA A 339 -5.61 5.58 -3.97
N LEU A 340 -5.99 4.44 -4.55
CA LEU A 340 -6.87 4.39 -5.73
C LEU A 340 -8.31 4.80 -5.39
N ASP A 341 -8.78 4.43 -4.19
CA ASP A 341 -10.11 4.75 -3.67
C ASP A 341 -10.01 5.73 -2.49
N ASP A 342 -10.94 5.72 -1.53
CA ASP A 342 -10.89 6.66 -0.40
C ASP A 342 -9.62 6.48 0.43
N GLY A 343 -8.99 7.61 0.74
CA GLY A 343 -7.91 7.70 1.70
C GLY A 343 -8.41 7.85 3.13
N THR A 344 -7.48 8.06 4.06
CA THR A 344 -7.79 8.25 5.47
C THR A 344 -7.18 9.52 6.02
N PHE A 345 -7.93 10.20 6.90
CA PHE A 345 -7.42 11.28 7.75
C PHE A 345 -7.50 10.82 9.19
N SER A 346 -6.41 10.96 9.94
CA SER A 346 -6.36 10.51 11.33
C SER A 346 -5.75 11.57 12.24
N VAL A 347 -6.23 11.63 13.49
CA VAL A 347 -5.59 12.33 14.61
C VAL A 347 -5.38 11.35 15.76
N TYR A 348 -4.33 11.53 16.55
CA TYR A 348 -4.03 10.64 17.66
C TYR A 348 -3.45 11.38 18.85
N GLY A 349 -3.50 10.73 20.00
CA GLY A 349 -2.89 11.25 21.21
C GLY A 349 -2.51 10.16 22.22
N VAL A 350 -1.40 10.42 22.91
CA VAL A 350 -0.87 9.63 24.02
C VAL A 350 -0.72 10.57 25.22
N PRO A 351 -1.31 10.29 26.38
CA PRO A 351 -1.21 11.16 27.54
C PRO A 351 0.20 11.17 28.13
N ARG A 352 0.58 12.29 28.70
CA ARG A 352 1.77 12.40 29.55
C ARG A 352 1.42 11.95 30.97
N ASN A 353 2.41 11.52 31.74
CA ASN A 353 2.23 11.12 33.12
C ASN A 353 1.43 12.18 33.92
N GLY A 354 0.33 11.76 34.53
CA GLY A 354 -0.57 12.61 35.30
C GLY A 354 -1.75 13.21 34.56
N ALA A 355 -1.78 13.11 33.22
CA ALA A 355 -2.95 13.48 32.41
C ALA A 355 -3.81 12.26 32.11
N SER A 356 -5.13 12.41 32.03
CA SER A 356 -6.01 11.34 31.58
C SER A 356 -6.06 11.25 30.04
N LEU A 357 -6.32 10.05 29.48
CA LEU A 357 -6.53 9.87 28.06
C LEU A 357 -7.69 10.77 27.55
N GLY A 358 -8.78 10.86 28.34
CA GLY A 358 -9.93 11.67 28.00
C GLY A 358 -9.64 13.18 27.96
N ASP A 359 -8.68 13.69 28.75
CA ASP A 359 -8.29 15.11 28.67
C ASP A 359 -7.53 15.40 27.38
N VAL A 360 -6.64 14.49 26.96
CA VAL A 360 -5.91 14.61 25.70
C VAL A 360 -6.87 14.51 24.51
N GLU A 361 -7.80 13.56 24.55
CA GLU A 361 -8.82 13.38 23.50
C GLU A 361 -9.69 14.65 23.33
N LYS A 362 -10.21 15.18 24.44
CA LYS A 362 -10.97 16.45 24.44
C LYS A 362 -10.16 17.61 23.88
N ALA A 363 -8.87 17.70 24.23
CA ALA A 363 -8.01 18.76 23.73
C ALA A 363 -7.71 18.61 22.23
N VAL A 364 -7.52 17.39 21.73
CA VAL A 364 -7.39 17.11 20.29
C VAL A 364 -8.67 17.48 19.55
N ALA A 365 -9.83 16.99 20.04
CA ALA A 365 -11.15 17.31 19.46
C ALA A 365 -11.39 18.82 19.41
N ALA A 366 -11.04 19.56 20.45
CA ALA A 366 -11.16 21.01 20.48
C ALA A 366 -10.32 21.73 19.43
N GLN A 367 -9.14 21.19 19.03
CA GLN A 367 -8.35 21.75 17.95
C GLN A 367 -8.98 21.47 16.56
N VAL A 368 -9.54 20.27 16.37
CA VAL A 368 -10.30 19.92 15.15
C VAL A 368 -11.51 20.84 15.02
N ASP A 369 -12.34 20.95 16.08
CA ASP A 369 -13.52 21.81 16.11
C ASP A 369 -13.16 23.28 15.84
N ARG A 370 -12.02 23.75 16.34
CA ARG A 370 -11.53 25.10 16.09
C ARG A 370 -11.21 25.33 14.62
N ILE A 371 -10.58 24.35 13.92
CA ILE A 371 -10.34 24.46 12.49
C ILE A 371 -11.66 24.47 11.72
N ILE A 372 -12.59 23.60 12.06
CA ILE A 372 -13.92 23.52 11.42
C ILE A 372 -14.67 24.86 11.57
N ARG A 373 -14.63 25.49 12.76
CA ARG A 373 -15.35 26.74 13.05
C ARG A 373 -14.64 27.97 12.50
N ASP A 374 -13.35 28.11 12.80
CA ASP A 374 -12.59 29.34 12.60
C ASP A 374 -11.66 29.28 11.37
N GLY A 375 -11.31 28.06 10.89
CA GLY A 375 -10.32 27.83 9.83
C GLY A 375 -8.87 27.92 10.34
N VAL A 376 -7.98 28.22 9.42
CA VAL A 376 -6.55 28.41 9.65
C VAL A 376 -6.14 29.83 9.27
N THR A 377 -5.03 30.32 9.82
CA THR A 377 -4.46 31.60 9.42
C THR A 377 -3.63 31.47 8.14
N GLN A 378 -3.46 32.57 7.41
CA GLN A 378 -2.59 32.60 6.23
C GLN A 378 -1.14 32.23 6.60
N ALA A 379 -0.65 32.66 7.76
CA ALA A 379 0.70 32.34 8.24
C ALA A 379 0.89 30.82 8.48
N GLU A 380 -0.10 30.12 9.06
CA GLU A 380 -0.06 28.66 9.23
C GLU A 380 -0.03 27.94 7.87
N LEU A 381 -0.87 28.38 6.94
CA LEU A 381 -0.91 27.83 5.58
C LEU A 381 0.42 28.02 4.86
N ASP A 382 1.01 29.22 4.92
CA ASP A 382 2.28 29.53 4.25
C ASP A 382 3.43 28.73 4.85
N GLN A 383 3.46 28.55 6.17
CA GLN A 383 4.45 27.70 6.83
C GLN A 383 4.32 26.22 6.44
N ALA A 384 3.11 25.67 6.43
CA ALA A 384 2.85 24.28 6.03
C ALA A 384 3.26 24.08 4.56
N ARG A 385 2.80 24.95 3.67
CA ARG A 385 3.15 24.94 2.25
C ARG A 385 4.65 24.93 2.02
N ASN A 386 5.38 25.82 2.71
CA ASN A 386 6.83 25.90 2.59
C ASN A 386 7.54 24.61 3.05
N ARG A 387 7.04 23.94 4.10
CA ARG A 387 7.59 22.66 4.54
C ARG A 387 7.34 21.55 3.51
N PHE A 388 6.11 21.44 3.01
CA PHE A 388 5.76 20.47 1.97
C PHE A 388 6.64 20.65 0.71
N LEU A 389 6.73 21.85 0.20
CA LEU A 389 7.53 22.12 -1.01
C LEU A 389 9.03 21.85 -0.81
N LYS A 390 9.55 22.11 0.40
CA LYS A 390 10.94 21.75 0.72
C LYS A 390 11.13 20.23 0.82
N ALA A 391 10.16 19.49 1.39
CA ALA A 391 10.23 18.05 1.46
C ALA A 391 10.30 17.39 0.07
N VAL A 392 9.58 17.94 -0.93
CA VAL A 392 9.68 17.49 -2.33
C VAL A 392 11.08 17.74 -2.91
N ILE A 393 11.69 18.90 -2.62
CA ILE A 393 13.06 19.17 -3.08
C ILE A 393 14.02 18.12 -2.50
N PHE A 394 13.91 17.80 -1.22
CA PHE A 394 14.75 16.77 -0.59
C PHE A 394 14.45 15.36 -1.12
N ALA A 395 13.18 15.06 -1.44
CA ALA A 395 12.82 13.76 -2.03
C ALA A 395 13.50 13.54 -3.39
N ARG A 396 13.71 14.62 -4.18
CA ARG A 396 14.44 14.57 -5.46
C ARG A 396 15.92 14.17 -5.30
N ASP A 397 16.49 14.27 -4.11
CA ASP A 397 17.87 13.84 -3.85
C ASP A 397 18.00 12.31 -3.71
N SER A 398 16.90 11.59 -3.57
CA SER A 398 16.87 10.13 -3.47
C SER A 398 16.33 9.51 -4.76
N GLN A 399 17.19 8.83 -5.52
CA GLN A 399 16.79 8.07 -6.71
C GLN A 399 15.70 7.04 -6.40
N THR A 400 15.88 6.28 -5.31
CA THR A 400 14.89 5.31 -4.83
C THR A 400 13.59 6.01 -4.39
N GLY A 401 13.70 7.18 -3.73
CA GLY A 401 12.56 7.99 -3.33
C GLY A 401 11.75 8.45 -4.55
N MET A 402 12.42 8.96 -5.58
CA MET A 402 11.77 9.37 -6.82
C MET A 402 11.10 8.19 -7.54
N ALA A 403 11.78 7.04 -7.64
CA ALA A 403 11.19 5.85 -8.24
C ALA A 403 9.94 5.38 -7.48
N ARG A 404 9.92 5.52 -6.14
CA ARG A 404 8.73 5.21 -5.33
C ARG A 404 7.58 6.20 -5.57
N ILE A 405 7.85 7.50 -5.57
CA ILE A 405 6.83 8.54 -5.82
C ILE A 405 6.14 8.32 -7.17
N TYR A 406 6.92 8.11 -8.23
CA TYR A 406 6.33 7.87 -9.55
C TYR A 406 5.60 6.53 -9.62
N GLY A 407 6.21 5.47 -9.10
CA GLY A 407 5.61 4.14 -9.16
C GLY A 407 4.31 4.02 -8.39
N SER A 408 4.24 4.52 -7.14
CA SER A 408 3.00 4.50 -6.35
C SER A 408 1.90 5.32 -7.00
N ALA A 409 2.19 6.55 -7.41
CA ALA A 409 1.22 7.45 -8.02
C ALA A 409 0.66 6.88 -9.35
N LEU A 410 1.52 6.34 -10.21
CA LEU A 410 1.09 5.71 -11.47
C LEU A 410 0.24 4.45 -11.22
N SER A 411 0.55 3.70 -10.16
CA SER A 411 -0.21 2.49 -9.79
C SER A 411 -1.63 2.79 -9.31
N VAL A 412 -1.89 4.00 -8.84
CA VAL A 412 -3.24 4.46 -8.44
C VAL A 412 -3.91 5.37 -9.48
N GLY A 413 -3.42 5.37 -10.71
CA GLY A 413 -4.06 6.03 -11.84
C GLY A 413 -3.72 7.51 -12.03
N GLN A 414 -2.72 8.03 -11.32
CA GLN A 414 -2.14 9.34 -11.64
C GLN A 414 -1.24 9.24 -12.88
N THR A 415 -0.95 10.36 -13.51
CA THR A 415 -0.05 10.47 -14.65
C THR A 415 1.26 11.13 -14.26
N VAL A 416 2.29 11.04 -15.11
CA VAL A 416 3.55 11.79 -14.94
C VAL A 416 3.28 13.28 -14.82
N ASP A 417 2.34 13.82 -15.59
CA ASP A 417 1.92 15.23 -15.55
C ASP A 417 1.29 15.62 -14.19
N ASP A 418 0.45 14.76 -13.62
CA ASP A 418 -0.15 14.98 -12.29
C ASP A 418 0.91 15.09 -11.21
N ILE A 419 1.87 14.17 -11.22
CA ILE A 419 2.97 14.15 -10.24
C ILE A 419 3.81 15.42 -10.34
N GLN A 420 4.09 15.89 -11.54
CA GLN A 420 4.90 17.08 -11.75
C GLN A 420 4.15 18.38 -11.42
N LYS A 421 2.83 18.41 -11.59
CA LYS A 421 1.97 19.54 -11.22
C LYS A 421 1.62 19.60 -9.74
N TRP A 422 1.90 18.54 -8.98
CA TRP A 422 1.57 18.48 -7.55
C TRP A 422 2.10 19.67 -6.73
N PRO A 423 3.36 20.18 -6.93
CA PRO A 423 3.81 21.40 -6.22
C PRO A 423 2.96 22.62 -6.49
N ASP A 424 2.40 22.75 -7.68
CA ASP A 424 1.55 23.89 -8.04
C ASP A 424 0.14 23.74 -7.45
N LEU A 425 -0.37 22.49 -7.35
CA LEU A 425 -1.60 22.21 -6.60
C LEU A 425 -1.45 22.63 -5.14
N ILE A 426 -0.36 22.25 -4.47
CA ILE A 426 -0.07 22.66 -3.09
C ILE A 426 0.03 24.19 -2.94
N LYS A 427 0.63 24.89 -3.90
CA LYS A 427 0.71 26.37 -3.91
C LYS A 427 -0.66 27.02 -4.05
N SER A 428 -1.57 26.41 -4.79
CA SER A 428 -2.88 26.97 -5.10
C SER A 428 -3.90 26.88 -3.95
N VAL A 429 -3.66 26.02 -2.95
CA VAL A 429 -4.59 25.82 -1.83
C VAL A 429 -4.80 27.11 -1.03
N THR A 430 -6.04 27.40 -0.66
CA THR A 430 -6.43 28.59 0.11
C THR A 430 -6.87 28.23 1.54
N VAL A 431 -6.90 29.23 2.42
CA VAL A 431 -7.39 29.04 3.81
C VAL A 431 -8.88 28.61 3.83
N ASP A 432 -9.68 29.07 2.88
CA ASP A 432 -11.08 28.69 2.76
C ASP A 432 -11.25 27.22 2.35
N GLN A 433 -10.39 26.71 1.47
CA GLN A 433 -10.38 25.30 1.09
C GLN A 433 -10.01 24.41 2.29
N ILE A 434 -9.01 24.79 3.08
CA ILE A 434 -8.66 24.05 4.33
C ILE A 434 -9.85 23.97 5.28
N LYS A 435 -10.55 25.08 5.49
CA LYS A 435 -11.75 25.12 6.32
C LYS A 435 -12.89 24.29 5.73
N ASP A 436 -13.09 24.35 4.40
CA ASP A 436 -14.16 23.60 3.71
C ASP A 436 -13.94 22.09 3.79
N VAL A 437 -12.72 21.58 3.55
CA VAL A 437 -12.42 20.14 3.65
C VAL A 437 -12.55 19.67 5.10
N ALA A 438 -12.08 20.44 6.09
CA ALA A 438 -12.24 20.10 7.49
C ALA A 438 -13.73 19.95 7.86
N ARG A 439 -14.58 20.89 7.42
CA ARG A 439 -16.02 20.87 7.69
C ARG A 439 -16.75 19.73 6.99
N ARG A 440 -16.38 19.39 5.75
CA ARG A 440 -17.04 18.33 4.96
C ARG A 440 -16.64 16.94 5.39
N TYR A 441 -15.39 16.74 5.77
CA TYR A 441 -14.84 15.40 5.95
C TYR A 441 -14.59 15.03 7.42
N LEU A 442 -14.23 15.97 8.32
CA LEU A 442 -13.97 15.63 9.71
C LEU A 442 -15.27 15.66 10.56
N VAL A 443 -16.27 14.95 10.06
CA VAL A 443 -17.60 14.88 10.70
C VAL A 443 -17.58 13.82 11.79
N LYS A 444 -17.93 14.21 13.02
CA LYS A 444 -17.85 13.34 14.22
C LYS A 444 -18.61 12.03 14.05
N ASP A 445 -19.83 12.06 13.49
CA ASP A 445 -20.66 10.88 13.33
C ASP A 445 -20.15 9.90 12.23
N GLN A 446 -19.17 10.32 11.45
CA GLN A 446 -18.53 9.48 10.41
C GLN A 446 -17.21 8.86 10.86
N ALA A 447 -16.73 9.24 12.03
CA ALA A 447 -15.44 8.80 12.57
C ALA A 447 -15.48 7.38 13.13
N VAL A 448 -14.30 6.77 13.16
CA VAL A 448 -13.97 5.63 14.03
C VAL A 448 -12.96 6.10 15.06
N THR A 449 -13.29 5.94 16.34
CA THR A 449 -12.35 6.17 17.43
C THR A 449 -11.82 4.83 17.92
N SER A 450 -10.51 4.65 17.94
CA SER A 450 -9.87 3.45 18.46
C SER A 450 -9.06 3.75 19.70
N TYR A 451 -9.16 2.88 20.71
CA TYR A 451 -8.47 2.98 21.98
C TYR A 451 -7.59 1.76 22.21
N LEU A 452 -6.32 1.99 22.49
CA LEU A 452 -5.40 1.00 23.02
C LEU A 452 -5.21 1.25 24.50
N LEU A 453 -5.61 0.28 25.33
CA LEU A 453 -5.68 0.47 26.77
C LEU A 453 -4.89 -0.61 27.51
N PRO A 454 -4.33 -0.28 28.69
CA PRO A 454 -3.86 -1.28 29.64
C PRO A 454 -4.95 -2.29 30.01
N PRO A 455 -4.62 -3.41 30.68
CA PRO A 455 -5.59 -4.35 31.17
C PRO A 455 -6.68 -3.69 32.01
N ASP A 456 -7.92 -4.11 31.81
CA ASP A 456 -9.03 -3.69 32.68
C ASP A 456 -8.95 -4.47 34.00
N THR A 457 -8.38 -3.83 35.01
CA THR A 457 -8.15 -4.42 36.35
C THR A 457 -9.43 -4.89 37.03
N GLU A 458 -10.59 -4.28 36.73
CA GLU A 458 -11.87 -4.71 37.28
C GLU A 458 -12.40 -5.96 36.56
N ALA A 459 -12.29 -6.02 35.23
CA ALA A 459 -12.69 -7.20 34.44
C ALA A 459 -11.77 -8.40 34.71
N GLU A 460 -10.48 -8.17 34.92
CA GLU A 460 -9.50 -9.21 35.28
C GLU A 460 -9.72 -9.77 36.68
N SER A 461 -10.06 -8.91 37.65
CA SER A 461 -10.42 -9.34 39.03
C SER A 461 -11.71 -10.16 39.04
N ALA A 462 -12.66 -9.88 38.15
CA ALA A 462 -13.88 -10.66 37.95
C ALA A 462 -13.62 -12.04 37.30
N ARG A 463 -12.66 -12.13 36.38
CA ARG A 463 -12.26 -13.40 35.74
C ARG A 463 -11.39 -14.30 36.65
N LYS A 464 -10.61 -13.70 37.53
CA LYS A 464 -9.74 -14.42 38.50
C LYS A 464 -10.48 -14.89 39.78
N LYS A 465 -11.76 -14.54 39.98
CA LYS A 465 -12.56 -15.15 41.06
C LYS A 465 -12.84 -16.60 40.65
N PRO A 466 -12.31 -17.62 41.39
CA PRO A 466 -12.68 -19.00 41.16
C PRO A 466 -14.18 -19.12 41.37
N ASN A 467 -14.85 -19.87 40.48
CA ASN A 467 -16.22 -20.26 40.68
C ASN A 467 -16.30 -20.90 42.07
N ALA A 468 -16.98 -20.23 42.98
CA ALA A 468 -17.31 -20.83 44.28
C ALA A 468 -18.08 -22.11 43.97
N PRO A 469 -17.73 -23.27 44.62
CA PRO A 469 -18.43 -24.49 44.38
C PRO A 469 -19.90 -24.25 44.70
N ALA A 470 -20.79 -24.70 43.79
CA ALA A 470 -22.21 -24.74 44.04
C ALA A 470 -22.43 -25.55 45.33
N ASN A 471 -22.92 -24.93 46.36
CA ASN A 471 -23.35 -25.62 47.57
C ASN A 471 -24.49 -26.57 47.18
N ASP A 472 -24.18 -27.86 47.13
CA ASP A 472 -25.16 -28.95 47.18
C ASP A 472 -25.95 -28.81 48.47
N ALA A 473 -27.10 -28.21 48.40
CA ALA A 473 -28.13 -28.35 49.42
C ALA A 473 -28.92 -29.62 49.13
N SER A 474 -28.33 -30.75 49.54
CA SER A 474 -29.05 -32.02 49.61
C SER A 474 -29.98 -32.06 50.82
N ALA A 475 -31.22 -32.28 50.56
CA ALA A 475 -32.17 -33.17 51.24
C ALA A 475 -32.28 -33.13 52.76
N SER A 476 -33.45 -32.83 53.19
CA SER A 476 -34.25 -33.61 54.15
C SER A 476 -35.67 -33.04 54.07
N GLY A 477 -36.71 -33.76 53.79
CA GLY A 477 -37.19 -35.00 54.26
C GLY A 477 -38.64 -34.83 54.70
N ALA A 478 -39.47 -35.73 54.35
CA ALA A 478 -40.76 -36.06 54.96
C ALA A 478 -42.02 -35.27 54.55
N GLY A 479 -42.94 -35.83 53.76
CA GLY A 479 -44.01 -36.67 54.33
C GLY A 479 -45.35 -35.96 54.23
N GLY A 480 -46.36 -36.64 53.68
CA GLY A 480 -47.80 -36.38 53.87
C GLY A 480 -48.52 -36.10 52.57
N ALA A 481 -49.03 -36.96 51.87
CA ALA A 481 -50.26 -37.72 51.88
C ALA A 481 -51.54 -36.86 51.65
N ILE A 482 -52.28 -37.32 50.57
CA ILE A 482 -53.72 -37.31 50.42
C ILE A 482 -54.43 -36.03 50.00
N GLN A 483 -54.93 -35.90 48.82
CA GLN A 483 -56.18 -36.25 48.14
C GLN A 483 -56.13 -35.85 46.70
#